data_7753a0dfb85373e74f1f6cd452608438
#
_entry.id   7753a0dfb85373e74f1f6cd452608438
#
_cell.length_a   1.000
_cell.length_b   1.000
_cell.length_c   1.000
_cell.angle_alpha   90.00
_cell.angle_beta   90.00
_cell.angle_gamma   90.00
#
_symmetry.space_group_name_H-M   'P 1'
#
loop_
_entity.id
_entity.type
_entity.pdbx_description
1 polymer ?
#
loop_
_entity_poly.entity_id
_entity_poly.type
_entity_poly.pdbx_seq_one_letter_code
_entity_poly.pdbx_strand_id
1 'polypeptide(L)'
;MAGRHVHLHGLATAIDETSGPGGLTMAHEMRRSDREISSEEALGILQKAEYGVMSTVSGDRFPYGVPLNFCVIDNHIYFHSAAEGRKIDNITDNPQVSFCVVGETCLLPAQFGTKYESAIVSGTASEVFEQEKQMALEGLLAKYSLNHYSEGLKYIQAHFERTRVFKISIETITGKSRK
;
A
#
# COMPACT_ATOMS: atom_id res chain seq x y z
N MET A 1 -1.70 -37.88 -66.57
CA MET A 1 -2.82 -37.04 -66.01
C MET A 1 -2.34 -36.43 -64.70
N ALA A 2 -2.22 -35.13 -64.69
CA ALA A 2 -1.52 -34.38 -63.66
C ALA A 2 -2.49 -33.97 -62.52
N GLY A 3 -2.16 -34.32 -61.31
CA GLY A 3 -2.83 -33.83 -60.09
C GLY A 3 -2.03 -32.72 -59.46
N ARG A 4 -2.57 -31.50 -59.46
CA ARG A 4 -1.96 -30.31 -58.84
C ARG A 4 -2.17 -30.31 -57.34
N HIS A 5 -1.09 -30.26 -56.57
CA HIS A 5 -1.10 -29.95 -55.16
C HIS A 5 -1.19 -28.43 -54.98
N VAL A 6 -2.21 -27.98 -54.27
CA VAL A 6 -2.38 -26.59 -53.86
C VAL A 6 -1.74 -26.42 -52.47
N HIS A 7 -0.68 -25.64 -52.38
CA HIS A 7 -0.11 -25.21 -51.08
C HIS A 7 -0.93 -24.06 -50.55
N LEU A 8 -1.55 -24.29 -49.38
CA LEU A 8 -2.18 -23.24 -48.56
C LEU A 8 -1.07 -22.60 -47.70
N HIS A 9 -0.68 -21.38 -48.04
CA HIS A 9 0.13 -20.53 -47.17
C HIS A 9 -0.79 -19.97 -46.07
N GLY A 10 -0.56 -20.38 -44.83
CA GLY A 10 -1.17 -19.76 -43.66
C GLY A 10 -0.54 -18.39 -43.42
N LEU A 11 -1.33 -17.34 -43.55
CA LEU A 11 -0.97 -16.01 -43.00
C LEU A 11 -1.00 -16.06 -41.47
N ALA A 12 0.16 -15.99 -40.84
CA ALA A 12 0.28 -15.63 -39.46
C ALA A 12 0.08 -14.11 -39.35
N THR A 13 -1.06 -13.70 -38.83
CA THR A 13 -1.31 -12.32 -38.42
C THR A 13 -0.46 -12.01 -37.19
N ALA A 14 0.54 -11.14 -37.38
CA ALA A 14 1.28 -10.53 -36.28
C ALA A 14 0.31 -9.69 -35.44
N ILE A 15 0.19 -10.02 -34.15
CA ILE A 15 -0.50 -9.20 -33.18
C ILE A 15 0.43 -8.04 -32.85
N ASP A 16 0.02 -6.84 -33.23
CA ASP A 16 0.67 -5.58 -32.87
C ASP A 16 0.49 -5.36 -31.35
N GLU A 17 1.57 -5.57 -30.58
CA GLU A 17 1.65 -5.19 -29.17
C GLU A 17 1.86 -3.69 -29.07
N THR A 18 0.80 -2.90 -29.24
CA THR A 18 0.81 -1.50 -28.81
C THR A 18 0.68 -1.47 -27.28
N SER A 19 1.82 -1.29 -26.62
CA SER A 19 1.99 -1.03 -25.20
C SER A 19 1.16 0.18 -24.77
N GLY A 20 0.07 -0.09 -24.02
CA GLY A 20 -0.63 0.92 -23.23
C GLY A 20 0.24 1.37 -22.04
N PRO A 21 0.06 2.61 -21.52
CA PRO A 21 0.80 3.13 -20.37
C PRO A 21 0.26 2.51 -19.07
N GLY A 22 0.81 1.40 -18.67
CA GLY A 22 0.44 0.65 -17.46
C GLY A 22 1.42 -0.48 -17.22
N GLY A 23 2.73 -0.19 -17.35
CA GLY A 23 3.77 -1.17 -17.06
C GLY A 23 3.68 -1.62 -15.62
N LEU A 24 3.32 -2.89 -15.39
CA LEU A 24 3.61 -3.58 -14.14
C LEU A 24 5.09 -3.33 -13.83
N THR A 25 5.36 -2.54 -12.79
CA THR A 25 6.71 -2.41 -12.25
C THR A 25 7.14 -3.79 -11.82
N MET A 26 8.06 -4.40 -12.56
CA MET A 26 8.71 -5.64 -12.17
C MET A 26 9.22 -5.43 -10.75
N ALA A 27 8.69 -6.20 -9.79
CA ALA A 27 9.16 -6.16 -8.42
C ALA A 27 10.67 -6.46 -8.44
N HIS A 28 11.47 -5.47 -8.00
CA HIS A 28 12.91 -5.70 -7.87
C HIS A 28 13.17 -6.80 -6.86
N GLU A 29 13.97 -7.79 -7.26
CA GLU A 29 14.40 -8.84 -6.33
C GLU A 29 15.06 -8.23 -5.10
N MET A 30 14.74 -8.78 -3.95
CA MET A 30 15.28 -8.29 -2.70
C MET A 30 16.77 -8.68 -2.57
N ARG A 31 17.68 -7.69 -2.57
CA ARG A 31 19.13 -7.91 -2.46
C ARG A 31 19.52 -8.78 -1.24
N ARG A 32 18.82 -8.62 -0.10
CA ARG A 32 19.03 -9.40 1.12
C ARG A 32 17.91 -10.44 1.25
N SER A 33 17.92 -11.40 0.33
CA SER A 33 16.97 -12.53 0.34
C SER A 33 17.09 -13.40 1.60
N ASP A 34 18.27 -13.41 2.24
CA ASP A 34 18.52 -14.07 3.53
C ASP A 34 17.68 -13.48 4.69
N ARG A 35 17.04 -12.34 4.50
CA ARG A 35 16.16 -11.67 5.48
C ARG A 35 14.73 -11.53 5.00
N GLU A 36 14.46 -11.99 3.82
CA GLU A 36 13.11 -11.95 3.27
C GLU A 36 12.18 -12.85 4.08
N ILE A 37 10.97 -12.37 4.32
CA ILE A 37 9.90 -13.11 4.98
C ILE A 37 8.72 -13.23 4.04
N SER A 38 7.82 -14.16 4.32
CA SER A 38 6.61 -14.35 3.52
C SER A 38 5.70 -13.11 3.53
N SER A 39 4.85 -12.99 2.50
CA SER A 39 3.85 -11.92 2.45
C SER A 39 2.87 -11.99 3.63
N GLU A 40 2.57 -13.17 4.15
CA GLU A 40 1.74 -13.37 5.33
C GLU A 40 2.41 -12.81 6.59
N GLU A 41 3.70 -13.11 6.81
CA GLU A 41 4.47 -12.54 7.92
C GLU A 41 4.58 -11.02 7.80
N ALA A 42 4.83 -10.49 6.58
CA ALA A 42 4.88 -9.06 6.32
C ALA A 42 3.53 -8.37 6.61
N LEU A 43 2.41 -9.00 6.25
CA LEU A 43 1.06 -8.52 6.58
C LEU A 43 0.84 -8.52 8.10
N GLY A 44 1.31 -9.53 8.80
CA GLY A 44 1.27 -9.59 10.26
C GLY A 44 2.02 -8.44 10.93
N ILE A 45 3.20 -8.05 10.41
CA ILE A 45 3.94 -6.87 10.86
C ILE A 45 3.16 -5.59 10.58
N LEU A 46 2.60 -5.46 9.37
CA LEU A 46 1.78 -4.31 8.99
C LEU A 46 0.58 -4.12 9.93
N GLN A 47 -0.15 -5.18 10.24
CA GLN A 47 -1.32 -5.12 11.11
C GLN A 47 -0.98 -4.70 12.55
N LYS A 48 0.17 -5.14 13.07
CA LYS A 48 0.62 -4.87 14.46
C LYS A 48 1.23 -3.48 14.64
N ALA A 49 1.80 -2.91 13.58
CA ALA A 49 2.51 -1.63 13.66
C ALA A 49 1.59 -0.49 14.12
N GLU A 50 2.07 0.33 15.04
CA GLU A 50 1.30 1.46 15.59
C GLU A 50 1.11 2.59 14.59
N TYR A 51 2.11 2.87 13.78
CA TYR A 51 2.06 3.87 12.70
C TYR A 51 2.90 3.40 11.52
N GLY A 52 2.70 4.03 10.37
CA GLY A 52 3.52 3.81 9.20
C GLY A 52 3.84 5.11 8.50
N VAL A 53 4.77 5.05 7.57
CA VAL A 53 5.18 6.18 6.73
C VAL A 53 4.66 5.95 5.32
N MET A 54 3.74 6.80 4.87
CA MET A 54 3.31 6.84 3.48
C MET A 54 4.24 7.74 2.68
N SER A 55 4.77 7.21 1.59
CA SER A 55 5.59 7.95 0.62
C SER A 55 4.78 8.19 -0.64
N THR A 56 4.77 9.45 -1.07
CA THR A 56 4.09 9.95 -2.27
C THR A 56 5.07 10.72 -3.15
N VAL A 57 4.72 10.93 -4.40
CA VAL A 57 5.49 11.77 -5.33
C VAL A 57 4.56 12.84 -5.89
N SER A 58 4.95 14.11 -5.78
CA SER A 58 4.22 15.24 -6.34
C SER A 58 4.34 15.33 -7.86
N GLY A 59 3.53 16.18 -8.50
CA GLY A 59 3.54 16.40 -9.94
C GLY A 59 4.90 16.89 -10.48
N ASP A 60 5.68 17.61 -9.66
CA ASP A 60 7.07 18.01 -9.94
C ASP A 60 8.11 16.89 -9.65
N ARG A 61 7.63 15.67 -9.36
CA ARG A 61 8.42 14.48 -9.04
C ARG A 61 9.19 14.54 -7.72
N PHE A 62 8.80 15.43 -6.82
CA PHE A 62 9.45 15.54 -5.51
C PHE A 62 8.90 14.49 -4.54
N PRO A 63 9.73 13.62 -3.93
CA PRO A 63 9.27 12.63 -2.98
C PRO A 63 8.83 13.30 -1.66
N TYR A 64 7.80 12.74 -1.04
CA TYR A 64 7.30 13.21 0.25
C TYR A 64 6.85 12.02 1.10
N GLY A 65 7.46 11.87 2.27
CA GLY A 65 7.11 10.87 3.28
C GLY A 65 6.39 11.51 4.46
N VAL A 66 5.29 10.90 4.91
CA VAL A 66 4.51 11.40 6.05
C VAL A 66 4.11 10.24 6.97
N PRO A 67 4.35 10.33 8.31
CA PRO A 67 3.87 9.34 9.25
C PRO A 67 2.34 9.47 9.41
N LEU A 68 1.67 8.32 9.50
CA LEU A 68 0.21 8.22 9.61
C LEU A 68 -0.19 7.13 10.61
N ASN A 69 -1.26 7.39 11.36
CA ASN A 69 -2.05 6.34 11.97
C ASN A 69 -2.90 5.66 10.90
N PHE A 70 -3.04 4.35 10.99
CA PHE A 70 -3.74 3.55 10.00
C PHE A 70 -4.34 2.29 10.60
N CYS A 71 -5.29 1.69 9.90
CA CYS A 71 -5.75 0.34 10.16
C CYS A 71 -5.73 -0.49 8.87
N VAL A 72 -5.77 -1.81 9.02
CA VAL A 72 -5.82 -2.75 7.90
C VAL A 72 -7.14 -3.52 7.98
N ILE A 73 -7.93 -3.45 6.92
CA ILE A 73 -9.21 -4.16 6.77
C ILE A 73 -9.24 -4.75 5.36
N ASP A 74 -9.54 -6.03 5.24
CA ASP A 74 -9.70 -6.74 3.96
C ASP A 74 -8.57 -6.48 2.95
N ASN A 75 -7.32 -6.56 3.41
CA ASN A 75 -6.12 -6.33 2.60
C ASN A 75 -5.99 -4.89 2.05
N HIS A 76 -6.61 -3.91 2.72
CA HIS A 76 -6.46 -2.49 2.44
C HIS A 76 -5.96 -1.76 3.67
N ILE A 77 -5.13 -0.73 3.45
CA ILE A 77 -4.69 0.19 4.50
C ILE A 77 -5.62 1.40 4.47
N TYR A 78 -6.21 1.76 5.60
CA TYR A 78 -7.06 2.95 5.73
C TYR A 78 -6.43 3.97 6.66
N PHE A 79 -6.51 5.24 6.27
CA PHE A 79 -6.06 6.37 7.08
C PHE A 79 -6.98 7.58 6.89
N HIS A 80 -7.03 8.44 7.91
CA HIS A 80 -7.79 9.69 7.82
C HIS A 80 -6.87 10.89 7.60
N SER A 81 -7.44 11.97 7.09
CA SER A 81 -6.75 13.23 6.81
C SER A 81 -7.65 14.43 7.07
N ALA A 82 -7.02 15.60 7.26
CA ALA A 82 -7.71 16.87 7.10
C ALA A 82 -8.18 17.06 5.64
N ALA A 83 -9.00 18.10 5.41
CA ALA A 83 -9.58 18.34 4.11
C ALA A 83 -8.54 18.67 3.01
N GLU A 84 -7.40 19.25 3.38
CA GLU A 84 -6.35 19.72 2.48
C GLU A 84 -4.95 19.38 3.00
N GLY A 85 -3.94 19.49 2.16
CA GLY A 85 -2.53 19.33 2.50
C GLY A 85 -1.75 18.51 1.47
N ARG A 86 -0.42 18.64 1.51
CA ARG A 86 0.51 18.11 0.51
C ARG A 86 0.28 16.63 0.16
N LYS A 87 -0.04 15.78 1.14
CA LYS A 87 -0.28 14.36 0.85
C LYS A 87 -1.51 14.15 -0.03
N ILE A 88 -2.54 15.00 0.12
CA ILE A 88 -3.77 14.93 -0.66
C ILE A 88 -3.52 15.40 -2.08
N ASP A 89 -2.81 16.54 -2.22
CA ASP A 89 -2.43 17.07 -3.52
C ASP A 89 -1.62 16.02 -4.29
N ASN A 90 -0.63 15.42 -3.63
CA ASN A 90 0.19 14.38 -4.23
C ASN A 90 -0.60 13.14 -4.67
N ILE A 91 -1.54 12.65 -3.84
CA ILE A 91 -2.40 11.50 -4.18
C ILE A 91 -3.33 11.84 -5.34
N THR A 92 -3.80 13.07 -5.42
CA THR A 92 -4.66 13.54 -6.51
C THR A 92 -3.89 13.54 -7.84
N ASP A 93 -2.64 14.01 -7.83
CA ASP A 93 -1.78 14.06 -9.01
C ASP A 93 -1.26 12.67 -9.41
N ASN A 94 -0.85 11.88 -8.40
CA ASN A 94 -0.33 10.54 -8.58
C ASN A 94 -0.76 9.63 -7.43
N PRO A 95 -1.73 8.73 -7.65
CA PRO A 95 -2.26 7.86 -6.62
C PRO A 95 -1.32 6.70 -6.23
N GLN A 96 -0.23 6.46 -6.96
CA GLN A 96 0.75 5.43 -6.64
C GLN A 96 1.54 5.80 -5.39
N VAL A 97 1.49 4.96 -4.37
CA VAL A 97 2.11 5.22 -3.07
C VAL A 97 2.93 4.01 -2.60
N SER A 98 3.90 4.29 -1.75
CA SER A 98 4.53 3.26 -0.93
C SER A 98 4.20 3.51 0.55
N PHE A 99 3.96 2.44 1.29
CA PHE A 99 3.67 2.52 2.72
C PHE A 99 4.62 1.60 3.48
N CYS A 100 5.40 2.17 4.39
CA CYS A 100 6.42 1.44 5.14
C CYS A 100 6.07 1.42 6.63
N VAL A 101 6.20 0.24 7.25
CA VAL A 101 6.16 0.07 8.69
C VAL A 101 7.44 -0.58 9.18
N VAL A 102 7.85 -0.20 10.38
CA VAL A 102 8.93 -0.85 11.13
C VAL A 102 8.29 -1.45 12.37
N GLY A 103 8.46 -2.76 12.57
CA GLY A 103 8.01 -3.47 13.76
C GLY A 103 9.06 -3.42 14.87
N GLU A 104 9.27 -4.54 15.54
CA GLU A 104 10.23 -4.59 16.66
C GLU A 104 11.67 -4.34 16.18
N THR A 105 12.41 -3.59 16.99
CA THR A 105 13.82 -3.34 16.78
C THR A 105 14.63 -3.58 18.05
N CYS A 106 15.85 -4.14 17.91
CA CYS A 106 16.77 -4.32 19.02
C CYS A 106 18.20 -4.02 18.56
N LEU A 107 18.84 -3.06 19.22
CA LEU A 107 20.23 -2.73 18.94
C LEU A 107 21.16 -3.83 19.46
N LEU A 108 22.16 -4.18 18.68
CA LEU A 108 23.23 -5.13 19.01
C LEU A 108 24.58 -4.41 18.94
N PRO A 109 24.93 -3.54 19.90
CA PRO A 109 26.11 -2.67 19.80
C PRO A 109 27.42 -3.44 19.64
N ALA A 110 27.59 -4.55 20.37
CA ALA A 110 28.79 -5.39 20.30
C ALA A 110 28.95 -6.14 18.96
N GLN A 111 27.87 -6.25 18.16
CA GLN A 111 27.86 -6.89 16.85
C GLN A 111 27.74 -5.88 15.69
N PHE A 112 27.78 -4.58 16.01
CA PHE A 112 27.60 -3.50 15.05
C PHE A 112 26.35 -3.70 14.18
N GLY A 113 25.23 -4.10 14.80
CA GLY A 113 24.03 -4.47 14.09
C GLY A 113 22.73 -4.12 14.82
N THR A 114 21.62 -4.37 14.13
CA THR A 114 20.28 -4.22 14.66
C THR A 114 19.44 -5.42 14.25
N LYS A 115 18.74 -6.02 15.20
CA LYS A 115 17.59 -6.88 14.90
C LYS A 115 16.42 -5.97 14.54
N TYR A 116 15.65 -6.33 13.55
CA TYR A 116 14.49 -5.54 13.11
C TYR A 116 13.55 -6.39 12.28
N GLU A 117 12.33 -5.92 12.19
CA GLU A 117 11.36 -6.36 11.20
C GLU A 117 10.72 -5.15 10.53
N SER A 118 10.34 -5.30 9.29
CA SER A 118 9.68 -4.26 8.51
C SER A 118 8.84 -4.84 7.39
N ALA A 119 7.80 -4.09 7.00
CA ALA A 119 7.04 -4.37 5.80
C ALA A 119 6.94 -3.11 4.93
N ILE A 120 7.01 -3.31 3.62
CA ILE A 120 6.83 -2.26 2.62
C ILE A 120 5.71 -2.71 1.67
N VAL A 121 4.74 -1.85 1.53
CA VAL A 121 3.61 -1.98 0.60
C VAL A 121 3.81 -1.02 -0.54
N SER A 122 3.53 -1.49 -1.76
CA SER A 122 3.22 -0.62 -2.90
C SER A 122 1.75 -0.79 -3.25
N GLY A 123 1.08 0.29 -3.61
CA GLY A 123 -0.33 0.27 -3.92
C GLY A 123 -0.87 1.60 -4.40
N THR A 124 -2.16 1.59 -4.68
CA THR A 124 -2.89 2.75 -5.18
C THR A 124 -3.78 3.35 -4.07
N ALA A 125 -3.60 4.63 -3.79
CA ALA A 125 -4.41 5.38 -2.84
C ALA A 125 -5.66 5.96 -3.51
N SER A 126 -6.81 5.87 -2.83
CA SER A 126 -8.07 6.49 -3.26
C SER A 126 -8.88 6.97 -2.06
N GLU A 127 -9.66 8.03 -2.23
CA GLU A 127 -10.60 8.48 -1.20
C GLU A 127 -11.80 7.54 -1.12
N VAL A 128 -12.30 7.33 0.10
CA VAL A 128 -13.47 6.51 0.36
C VAL A 128 -14.58 7.33 1.01
N PHE A 129 -15.84 6.93 0.76
CA PHE A 129 -17.02 7.69 1.14
C PHE A 129 -18.04 6.82 1.87
N GLU A 130 -19.05 7.44 2.44
CA GLU A 130 -20.25 6.80 3.01
C GLU A 130 -19.92 5.62 3.95
N GLN A 131 -20.41 4.44 3.62
CA GLN A 131 -20.27 3.25 4.47
C GLN A 131 -18.82 2.78 4.61
N GLU A 132 -18.04 2.86 3.53
CA GLU A 132 -16.61 2.47 3.58
C GLU A 132 -15.80 3.44 4.45
N LYS A 133 -16.11 4.74 4.38
CA LYS A 133 -15.53 5.77 5.26
C LYS A 133 -15.87 5.51 6.72
N GLN A 134 -17.13 5.19 7.03
CA GLN A 134 -17.56 4.86 8.38
C GLN A 134 -16.81 3.64 8.92
N MET A 135 -16.77 2.55 8.15
CA MET A 135 -16.04 1.33 8.49
C MET A 135 -14.56 1.60 8.78
N ALA A 136 -13.90 2.41 7.96
CA ALA A 136 -12.50 2.76 8.13
C ALA A 136 -12.26 3.57 9.40
N LEU A 137 -13.11 4.56 9.70
CA LEU A 137 -13.04 5.35 10.93
C LEU A 137 -13.26 4.50 12.18
N GLU A 138 -14.20 3.57 12.14
CA GLU A 138 -14.42 2.60 13.21
C GLU A 138 -13.24 1.63 13.38
N GLY A 139 -12.61 1.22 12.29
CA GLY A 139 -11.39 0.42 12.31
C GLY A 139 -10.22 1.15 12.97
N LEU A 140 -10.04 2.44 12.67
CA LEU A 140 -9.06 3.28 13.35
C LEU A 140 -9.39 3.44 14.85
N LEU A 141 -10.66 3.65 15.18
CA LEU A 141 -11.12 3.74 16.56
C LEU A 141 -10.86 2.45 17.34
N ALA A 142 -11.16 1.31 16.74
CA ALA A 142 -10.91 0.00 17.35
C ALA A 142 -9.42 -0.24 17.60
N LYS A 143 -8.55 0.19 16.69
CA LYS A 143 -7.10 0.03 16.82
C LYS A 143 -6.49 0.94 17.90
N TYR A 144 -6.90 2.22 17.95
CA TYR A 144 -6.21 3.22 18.76
C TYR A 144 -6.95 3.64 20.03
N SER A 145 -8.24 3.35 20.13
CA SER A 145 -9.08 3.88 21.22
C SER A 145 -10.17 2.89 21.65
N LEU A 146 -9.87 1.59 21.62
CA LEU A 146 -10.85 0.54 21.92
C LEU A 146 -11.54 0.73 23.28
N ASN A 147 -10.82 1.18 24.31
CA ASN A 147 -11.38 1.43 25.65
C ASN A 147 -12.32 2.65 25.71
N HIS A 148 -12.36 3.47 24.65
CA HIS A 148 -13.21 4.66 24.51
C HIS A 148 -14.10 4.57 23.27
N TYR A 149 -14.49 3.35 22.90
CA TYR A 149 -15.16 3.10 21.61
C TYR A 149 -16.51 3.84 21.52
N SER A 150 -17.31 3.85 22.59
CA SER A 150 -18.62 4.53 22.61
C SER A 150 -18.52 6.04 22.44
N GLU A 151 -17.54 6.68 23.09
CA GLU A 151 -17.26 8.10 22.96
C GLU A 151 -16.68 8.41 21.57
N GLY A 152 -15.85 7.51 21.07
CA GLY A 152 -15.25 7.60 19.73
C GLY A 152 -16.29 7.56 18.61
N LEU A 153 -17.35 6.76 18.72
CA LEU A 153 -18.44 6.75 17.75
C LEU A 153 -19.16 8.12 17.70
N LYS A 154 -19.41 8.75 18.84
CA LYS A 154 -19.99 10.10 18.90
C LYS A 154 -19.06 11.14 18.27
N TYR A 155 -17.76 11.00 18.51
CA TYR A 155 -16.73 11.86 17.92
C TYR A 155 -16.69 11.70 16.39
N ILE A 156 -16.72 10.47 15.88
CA ILE A 156 -16.80 10.19 14.45
C ILE A 156 -18.04 10.88 13.85
N GLN A 157 -19.22 10.67 14.44
CA GLN A 157 -20.46 11.28 13.96
C GLN A 157 -20.39 12.81 13.91
N ALA A 158 -19.81 13.45 14.92
CA ALA A 158 -19.70 14.91 15.00
C ALA A 158 -18.71 15.51 13.97
N HIS A 159 -17.78 14.69 13.46
CA HIS A 159 -16.67 15.14 12.60
C HIS A 159 -16.69 14.49 11.21
N PHE A 160 -17.68 13.65 10.93
CA PHE A 160 -17.73 12.82 9.75
C PHE A 160 -17.56 13.62 8.46
N GLU A 161 -18.33 14.68 8.27
CA GLU A 161 -18.33 15.46 7.05
C GLU A 161 -16.99 16.15 6.75
N ARG A 162 -16.30 16.62 7.78
CA ARG A 162 -15.04 17.36 7.64
C ARG A 162 -13.78 16.48 7.60
N THR A 163 -13.91 15.18 7.89
CA THR A 163 -12.79 14.24 7.85
C THR A 163 -12.75 13.56 6.49
N ARG A 164 -11.61 13.56 5.83
CA ARG A 164 -11.39 12.75 4.63
C ARG A 164 -10.75 11.43 5.03
N VAL A 165 -11.14 10.36 4.36
CA VAL A 165 -10.59 9.02 4.58
C VAL A 165 -10.13 8.45 3.26
N PHE A 166 -8.96 7.83 3.28
CA PHE A 166 -8.34 7.22 2.12
C PHE A 166 -8.07 5.76 2.40
N LYS A 167 -8.11 4.94 1.35
CA LYS A 167 -7.57 3.59 1.35
C LYS A 167 -6.38 3.48 0.43
N ILE A 168 -5.45 2.59 0.77
CA ILE A 168 -4.41 2.10 -0.12
C ILE A 168 -4.75 0.64 -0.44
N SER A 169 -5.08 0.37 -1.69
CA SER A 169 -5.23 -1.00 -2.20
C SER A 169 -3.84 -1.61 -2.30
N ILE A 170 -3.57 -2.68 -1.54
CA ILE A 170 -2.26 -3.34 -1.53
C ILE A 170 -2.09 -4.12 -2.83
N GLU A 171 -1.15 -3.71 -3.66
CA GLU A 171 -0.77 -4.40 -4.91
C GLU A 171 0.37 -5.37 -4.65
N THR A 172 1.37 -4.94 -3.89
CA THR A 172 2.48 -5.79 -3.45
C THR A 172 2.83 -5.50 -1.99
N ILE A 173 3.26 -6.53 -1.28
CA ILE A 173 3.84 -6.40 0.05
C ILE A 173 5.12 -7.22 0.12
N THR A 174 6.17 -6.62 0.66
CA THR A 174 7.44 -7.28 0.94
C THR A 174 7.83 -7.04 2.38
N GLY A 175 8.53 -8.00 2.99
CA GLY A 175 8.96 -7.89 4.36
C GLY A 175 10.38 -8.36 4.59
N LYS A 176 11.00 -7.83 5.64
CA LYS A 176 12.31 -8.24 6.13
C LYS A 176 12.28 -8.46 7.62
N SER A 177 12.97 -9.51 8.06
CA SER A 177 13.26 -9.75 9.46
C SER A 177 14.72 -10.16 9.65
N ARG A 178 15.39 -9.56 10.61
CA ARG A 178 16.68 -10.03 11.15
C ARG A 178 16.45 -10.42 12.61
N LYS A 179 16.37 -11.72 12.86
CA LYS A 179 16.23 -12.33 14.21
C LYS A 179 17.54 -12.37 14.98
#